data_a5b8e1496e652a75931375308e289312
#
_entry.id   a5b8e1496e652a75931375308e289312
#
_cell.length_a   1.000
_cell.length_b   1.000
_cell.length_c   1.000
_cell.angle_alpha   90.00
_cell.angle_beta   90.00
_cell.angle_gamma   90.00
#
_symmetry.space_group_name_H-M   'P 1'
#
loop_
_entity.id
_entity.type
_entity.pdbx_description
1 polymer ?
#
loop_
_entity_poly.entity_id
_entity_poly.type
_entity_poly.pdbx_seq_one_letter_code
_entity_poly.pdbx_strand_id
1 'polypeptide(L)' 'MKQFLITFNWADGTGGNGFGNCSRSPLNGDKFTHKELKDIELDIARIMARDVKVIVLNIVEIAPE' A
#
# COMPACT_ATOMS: atom_id res chain seq x y z
N MET A 1 12.65 -12.72 -5.70
CA MET A 1 11.34 -12.42 -5.09
C MET A 1 10.50 -11.61 -6.07
N LYS A 2 9.22 -11.88 -6.10
CA LYS A 2 8.32 -11.08 -6.94
C LYS A 2 8.07 -9.72 -6.31
N GLN A 3 7.95 -8.72 -7.17
CA GLN A 3 7.61 -7.36 -6.74
C GLN A 3 6.26 -6.97 -7.29
N PHE A 4 5.54 -6.20 -6.51
CA PHE A 4 4.21 -5.75 -6.88
C PHE A 4 4.11 -4.25 -6.71
N LEU A 5 3.45 -3.60 -7.65
CA LEU A 5 3.09 -2.20 -7.53
C LEU A 5 1.73 -2.13 -6.84
N ILE A 6 1.70 -1.42 -5.73
CA ILE A 6 0.49 -1.26 -4.93
C ILE A 6 0.00 0.17 -5.11
N THR A 7 -1.21 0.32 -5.63
CA THR A 7 -1.86 1.61 -5.78
C THR A 7 -2.84 1.79 -4.64
N PHE A 8 -2.82 2.96 -4.02
CA PHE A 8 -3.66 3.22 -2.86
C PHE A 8 -4.29 4.61 -2.96
N ASN A 9 -5.39 4.76 -2.22
CA ASN A 9 -6.03 6.03 -1.98
C ASN A 9 -5.73 6.45 -0.55
N TRP A 10 -5.47 7.73 -0.34
CA TRP A 10 -5.30 8.27 1.01
C TRP A 10 -6.27 9.42 1.23
N ALA A 11 -6.67 9.59 2.48
CA ALA A 11 -7.56 10.67 2.86
C ALA A 11 -7.19 11.14 4.25
N ASP A 12 -7.15 12.44 4.44
CA ASP A 12 -6.96 13.02 5.77
C ASP A 12 -8.32 13.47 6.32
N GLY A 13 -8.35 13.86 7.58
CA GLY A 13 -9.59 14.25 8.23
C GLY A 13 -10.09 15.64 7.85
N THR A 14 -9.37 16.37 7.02
CA THR A 14 -9.68 17.75 6.69
C THR A 14 -10.15 17.94 5.25
N GLY A 15 -10.47 16.84 4.57
CA GLY A 15 -10.95 16.89 3.19
C GLY A 15 -9.89 16.67 2.13
N GLY A 16 -8.62 16.57 2.52
CA GLY A 16 -7.57 16.23 1.56
C GLY A 16 -7.61 14.76 1.21
N ASN A 17 -7.39 14.45 -0.05
CA ASN A 17 -7.32 13.05 -0.50
C ASN A 17 -6.50 12.97 -1.78
N GLY A 18 -6.11 11.76 -2.15
CA GLY A 18 -5.35 11.55 -3.36
C GLY A 18 -5.00 10.09 -3.54
N PHE A 19 -4.18 9.85 -4.56
CA PHE A 19 -3.72 8.51 -4.89
C PHE A 19 -2.20 8.47 -4.84
N GLY A 20 -1.68 7.30 -4.55
CA GLY A 20 -0.24 7.07 -4.57
C GLY A 20 0.05 5.64 -4.91
N ASN A 21 1.34 5.32 -5.05
CA ASN A 21 1.75 3.94 -5.27
C ASN A 21 3.08 3.66 -4.58
N CYS A 22 3.34 2.38 -4.36
CA CYS A 22 4.60 1.92 -3.80
C CYS A 22 4.85 0.49 -4.27
N SER A 23 6.09 0.05 -4.14
CA SER A 23 6.47 -1.33 -4.46
C SER A 23 6.66 -2.11 -3.18
N ARG A 24 6.15 -3.32 -3.15
CA ARG A 24 6.33 -4.23 -2.02
C ARG A 24 6.44 -5.66 -2.53
N SER A 25 7.07 -6.50 -1.72
CA SER A 25 7.15 -7.94 -1.98
C SER A 25 6.45 -8.68 -0.85
N PRO A 26 5.70 -9.75 -1.17
CA PRO A 26 5.09 -10.57 -0.13
C PRO A 26 6.17 -11.19 0.75
N LEU A 27 5.87 -11.36 2.03
CA LEU A 27 6.79 -11.99 2.97
C LEU A 27 6.93 -13.48 2.70
N ASN A 28 5.87 -14.13 2.26
CA ASN A 28 5.85 -15.55 2.00
C ASN A 28 5.17 -15.83 0.66
N GLY A 29 5.91 -16.48 -0.23
CA GLY A 29 5.35 -16.88 -1.53
C GLY A 29 5.11 -15.71 -2.46
N ASP A 30 4.09 -15.84 -3.27
CA ASP A 30 3.80 -14.91 -4.36
C ASP A 30 2.56 -14.06 -4.13
N LYS A 31 1.98 -14.13 -2.94
CA LYS A 31 0.72 -13.44 -2.67
C LYS A 31 0.77 -12.75 -1.33
N PHE A 32 0.07 -11.62 -1.25
CA PHE A 32 -0.14 -10.92 0.00
C PHE A 32 -1.31 -11.53 0.75
N THR A 33 -1.15 -11.67 2.06
CA THR A 33 -2.28 -12.03 2.91
C THR A 33 -3.06 -10.77 3.26
N HIS A 34 -4.29 -10.96 3.73
CA HIS A 34 -5.10 -9.82 4.19
C HIS A 34 -4.37 -9.02 5.27
N LYS A 35 -3.71 -9.72 6.20
CA LYS A 35 -2.97 -9.07 7.26
C LYS A 35 -1.81 -8.25 6.72
N GLU A 36 -1.08 -8.78 5.75
CA GLU A 36 0.02 -8.05 5.12
C GLU A 36 -0.47 -6.76 4.46
N LEU A 37 -1.61 -6.81 3.76
CA LEU A 37 -2.18 -5.63 3.13
C LEU A 37 -2.57 -4.57 4.15
N LYS A 38 -3.16 -4.99 5.28
CA LYS A 38 -3.50 -4.06 6.36
C LYS A 38 -2.26 -3.45 6.98
N ASP A 39 -1.22 -4.23 7.16
CA ASP A 39 0.05 -3.73 7.71
C ASP A 39 0.69 -2.72 6.75
N ILE A 40 0.61 -2.97 5.45
CA ILE A 40 1.12 -2.05 4.44
C ILE A 40 0.35 -0.73 4.47
N GLU A 41 -0.99 -0.79 4.59
CA GLU A 41 -1.81 0.41 4.69
C GLU A 41 -1.42 1.26 5.91
N LEU A 42 -1.21 0.62 7.04
CA LEU A 42 -0.80 1.31 8.26
C LEU A 42 0.60 1.91 8.13
N ASP A 43 1.51 1.19 7.49
CA ASP A 43 2.87 1.65 7.28
C ASP A 43 2.90 2.88 6.39
N ILE A 44 2.16 2.86 5.29
CA ILE A 44 2.07 3.99 4.37
C ILE A 44 1.45 5.21 5.09
N ALA A 45 0.40 4.98 5.85
CA ALA A 45 -0.26 6.06 6.59
C ALA A 45 0.71 6.71 7.58
N ARG A 46 1.54 5.92 8.24
CA ARG A 46 2.52 6.41 9.20
C ARG A 46 3.59 7.26 8.52
N ILE A 47 4.00 6.86 7.31
CA ILE A 47 5.00 7.61 6.54
C ILE A 47 4.41 8.94 6.07
N MET A 48 3.16 8.96 5.65
CA MET A 48 2.51 10.16 5.12
C MET A 48 2.17 11.17 6.20
N ALA A 49 1.38 10.76 7.18
CA ALA A 49 0.99 11.59 8.31
C ALA A 49 0.13 10.75 9.25
N ARG A 50 0.07 11.14 10.52
CA ARG A 50 -0.61 10.32 11.54
C ARG A 50 -2.13 10.25 11.40
N ASP A 51 -2.76 11.21 10.71
CA ASP A 51 -4.22 11.23 10.59
C ASP A 51 -4.70 10.81 9.21
N VAL A 52 -3.82 10.22 8.43
CA VAL A 52 -4.15 9.76 7.08
C VAL A 52 -4.67 8.34 7.14
N LYS A 53 -5.77 8.08 6.42
CA LYS A 53 -6.29 6.74 6.22
C LYS A 53 -5.91 6.28 4.82
N VAL A 54 -5.38 5.08 4.69
CA VAL A 54 -4.91 4.52 3.43
C VAL A 54 -5.71 3.26 3.10
N ILE A 55 -6.15 3.17 1.86
CA ILE A 55 -6.87 1.99 1.36
C ILE A 55 -6.18 1.52 0.09
N VAL A 56 -5.78 0.26 0.05
CA VAL A 56 -5.19 -0.34 -1.14
C VAL A 56 -6.29 -0.57 -2.16
N LEU A 57 -6.08 -0.08 -3.38
CA LEU A 57 -7.05 -0.18 -4.46
C LEU A 57 -6.69 -1.26 -5.47
N ASN A 58 -5.40 -1.48 -5.71
CA ASN A 58 -4.97 -2.39 -6.75
C ASN A 58 -3.56 -2.88 -6.47
N ILE A 59 -3.27 -4.10 -6.93
CA ILE A 59 -1.96 -4.73 -6.79
C ILE A 59 -1.63 -5.37 -8.12
N VAL A 60 -0.48 -4.99 -8.70
CA VAL A 60 -0.05 -5.49 -9.99
C VAL A 60 1.37 -6.02 -9.87
N GLU A 61 1.59 -7.23 -10.35
CA GLU A 61 2.94 -7.78 -10.39
C GLU A 61 3.78 -7.01 -11.41
N ILE A 62 4.99 -6.64 -11.03
CA ILE A 62 5.92 -5.92 -11.91
C ILE A 62 7.21 -6.71 -12.04
N ALA A 63 7.91 -6.49 -13.14
CA ALA A 63 9.18 -7.16 -13.38
C ALA A 63 10.22 -6.64 -12.38
N PRO A 64 11.09 -7.51 -11.85
CA PRO A 64 12.20 -7.05 -11.02
C PRO A 64 13.18 -6.24 -11.88
N GLU A 65 13.76 -5.25 -11.25
CA GLU A 65 14.76 -4.44 -11.91
C GLU A 65 16.10 -5.15 -12.00
#